data_3b830d158154b0c27c5f8d4dd7dd2d93
#
_entry.id   3b830d158154b0c27c5f8d4dd7dd2d93
#
_cell.length_a   1.000
_cell.length_b   1.000
_cell.length_c   1.000
_cell.angle_alpha   90.00
_cell.angle_beta   90.00
_cell.angle_gamma   90.00
#
_symmetry.space_group_name_H-M   'P 1'
#
loop_
_entity.id
_entity.type
_entity.pdbx_description
1 polymer ?
#
loop_
_entity_poly.entity_id
_entity_poly.type
_entity_poly.pdbx_seq_one_letter_code
_entity_poly.pdbx_strand_id
1 'polypeptide(L)'
;MVTRSLTRSKQGKNASKPAALKKRARHGKRRLPKQVNVALADFQRRVLQLFPDDVERIVLYGSYARGDARPDSDVDIMVVVNWADPKGENAYYLPGASDPRWGQVVDAATDATIECGPLLSIFPISRPLFNTDLPIARAAQEEGIVLWQKA
;
A
#
# COMPACT_ATOMS: atom_id res chain seq x y z
N MET A 1 -51.68 -54.31 19.64
CA MET A 1 -51.68 -52.86 19.64
C MET A 1 -50.24 -52.39 19.86
N VAL A 2 -49.63 -51.87 18.84
CA VAL A 2 -48.22 -51.36 18.90
C VAL A 2 -48.25 -49.82 18.89
N THR A 3 -47.94 -49.21 20.03
CA THR A 3 -47.79 -47.78 20.15
C THR A 3 -46.39 -47.38 19.68
N ARG A 4 -46.30 -46.73 18.53
CA ARG A 4 -45.06 -46.11 18.06
C ARG A 4 -44.80 -44.81 18.81
N SER A 5 -43.78 -44.79 19.62
CA SER A 5 -43.22 -43.59 20.21
C SER A 5 -42.40 -42.86 19.16
N LEU A 6 -42.84 -41.66 18.77
CA LEU A 6 -42.10 -40.76 17.89
C LEU A 6 -41.13 -39.94 18.73
N THR A 7 -39.88 -40.30 18.69
CA THR A 7 -38.81 -39.46 19.24
C THR A 7 -38.52 -38.29 18.29
N ARG A 8 -38.91 -37.11 18.74
CA ARG A 8 -38.67 -35.83 18.05
C ARG A 8 -37.22 -35.45 18.22
N SER A 9 -36.41 -35.65 17.18
CA SER A 9 -35.03 -35.15 17.17
C SER A 9 -35.01 -33.63 17.09
N LYS A 10 -34.48 -32.98 18.11
CA LYS A 10 -34.19 -31.56 18.10
C LYS A 10 -32.98 -31.33 17.21
N GLN A 11 -33.18 -30.86 15.98
CA GLN A 11 -32.11 -30.26 15.18
C GLN A 11 -31.66 -28.98 15.84
N GLY A 12 -30.45 -28.99 16.40
CA GLY A 12 -29.78 -27.81 16.88
C GLY A 12 -29.47 -26.88 15.70
N LYS A 13 -30.13 -25.76 15.63
CA LYS A 13 -29.76 -24.65 14.71
C LYS A 13 -28.46 -24.05 15.22
N ASN A 14 -27.33 -24.51 14.71
CA ASN A 14 -26.08 -23.78 14.83
C ASN A 14 -26.14 -22.61 13.86
N ALA A 15 -26.73 -21.52 14.30
CA ALA A 15 -26.58 -20.22 13.63
C ALA A 15 -25.19 -19.72 13.98
N SER A 16 -24.21 -19.92 13.10
CA SER A 16 -22.94 -19.24 13.16
C SER A 16 -23.22 -17.73 13.03
N LYS A 17 -22.98 -17.01 14.10
CA LYS A 17 -23.02 -15.55 14.08
C LYS A 17 -22.03 -15.06 13.01
N PRO A 18 -22.43 -14.15 12.10
CA PRO A 18 -21.48 -13.56 11.18
C PRO A 18 -20.37 -12.92 12.01
N ALA A 19 -19.12 -13.25 11.67
CA ALA A 19 -17.97 -12.60 12.28
C ALA A 19 -18.15 -11.10 12.14
N ALA A 20 -18.31 -10.41 13.28
CA ALA A 20 -18.40 -8.96 13.29
C ALA A 20 -17.15 -8.42 12.60
N LEU A 21 -17.33 -7.71 11.49
CA LEU A 21 -16.27 -6.91 10.88
C LEU A 21 -15.65 -6.08 12.01
N LYS A 22 -14.43 -6.44 12.40
CA LYS A 22 -13.66 -5.65 13.36
C LYS A 22 -13.62 -4.25 12.78
N LYS A 23 -14.31 -3.31 13.44
CA LYS A 23 -14.23 -1.88 13.11
C LYS A 23 -12.76 -1.57 12.95
N ARG A 24 -12.35 -1.17 11.73
CA ARG A 24 -11.02 -0.64 11.47
C ARG A 24 -10.71 0.33 12.57
N ALA A 25 -9.69 0.04 13.39
CA ALA A 25 -9.18 1.00 14.34
C ALA A 25 -8.86 2.24 13.51
N ARG A 26 -9.60 3.35 13.76
CA ARG A 26 -9.22 4.65 13.24
C ARG A 26 -7.85 4.90 13.82
N HIS A 27 -6.81 4.68 13.03
CA HIS A 27 -5.47 5.11 13.37
C HIS A 27 -5.58 6.63 13.52
N GLY A 28 -5.69 7.07 14.77
CA GLY A 28 -5.56 8.48 15.07
C GLY A 28 -4.32 8.95 14.35
N LYS A 29 -4.35 10.13 13.71
CA LYS A 29 -3.24 10.68 12.91
C LYS A 29 -1.96 10.58 13.74
N ARG A 30 -1.24 9.48 13.63
CA ARG A 30 0.06 9.32 14.27
C ARG A 30 0.99 10.29 13.60
N ARG A 31 1.54 11.18 14.39
CA ARG A 31 2.42 12.21 13.89
C ARG A 31 3.75 11.56 13.49
N LEU A 32 4.05 11.57 12.19
CA LEU A 32 5.34 11.14 11.69
C LEU A 32 6.45 12.06 12.22
N PRO A 33 7.67 11.53 12.42
CA PRO A 33 8.83 12.37 12.74
C PRO A 33 8.98 13.49 11.71
N LYS A 34 9.41 14.68 12.18
CA LYS A 34 9.55 15.86 11.30
C LYS A 34 10.42 15.58 10.08
N GLN A 35 11.56 14.90 10.28
CA GLN A 35 12.48 14.56 9.18
C GLN A 35 11.84 13.63 8.15
N VAL A 36 11.02 12.67 8.58
CA VAL A 36 10.28 11.79 7.68
C VAL A 36 9.27 12.59 6.86
N ASN A 37 8.52 13.49 7.48
CA ASN A 37 7.58 14.35 6.76
C ASN A 37 8.28 15.22 5.71
N VAL A 38 9.44 15.78 6.04
CA VAL A 38 10.24 16.60 5.11
C VAL A 38 10.73 15.76 3.93
N ALA A 39 11.25 14.56 4.20
CA ALA A 39 11.72 13.64 3.16
C ALA A 39 10.59 13.19 2.23
N LEU A 40 9.43 12.86 2.78
CA LEU A 40 8.24 12.49 2.01
C LEU A 40 7.75 13.62 1.12
N ALA A 41 7.71 14.84 1.63
CA ALA A 41 7.30 16.02 0.87
C ALA A 41 8.27 16.32 -0.28
N ASP A 42 9.58 16.23 -0.03
CA ASP A 42 10.61 16.46 -1.04
C ASP A 42 10.56 15.39 -2.15
N PHE A 43 10.47 14.13 -1.77
CA PHE A 43 10.32 13.02 -2.71
C PHE A 43 9.05 13.19 -3.57
N GLN A 44 7.90 13.44 -2.95
CA GLN A 44 6.64 13.67 -3.65
C GLN A 44 6.76 14.79 -4.67
N ARG A 45 7.33 15.92 -4.30
CA ARG A 45 7.54 17.06 -5.19
C ARG A 45 8.39 16.67 -6.41
N ARG A 46 9.50 15.96 -6.19
CA ARG A 46 10.41 15.51 -7.27
C ARG A 46 9.72 14.56 -8.24
N VAL A 47 9.04 13.56 -7.73
CA VAL A 47 8.37 12.55 -8.56
C VAL A 47 7.21 13.15 -9.37
N LEU A 48 6.43 14.04 -8.76
CA LEU A 48 5.32 14.71 -9.46
C LEU A 48 5.81 15.72 -10.50
N GLN A 49 7.00 16.31 -10.33
CA GLN A 49 7.63 17.11 -11.36
C GLN A 49 8.12 16.30 -12.56
N LEU A 50 8.64 15.10 -12.30
CA LEU A 50 9.11 14.17 -13.34
C LEU A 50 7.96 13.54 -14.14
N PHE A 51 6.90 13.15 -13.44
CA PHE A 51 5.80 12.37 -14.00
C PHE A 51 4.43 12.93 -13.58
N PRO A 52 4.09 14.17 -13.97
CA PRO A 52 2.86 14.82 -13.51
C PRO A 52 1.59 14.11 -13.95
N ASP A 53 1.63 13.43 -15.11
CA ASP A 53 0.47 12.77 -15.68
C ASP A 53 0.41 11.26 -15.40
N ASP A 54 1.54 10.66 -15.07
CA ASP A 54 1.66 9.20 -14.95
C ASP A 54 1.52 8.68 -13.53
N VAL A 55 1.83 9.50 -12.53
CA VAL A 55 1.64 9.11 -11.13
C VAL A 55 0.16 9.14 -10.78
N GLU A 56 -0.36 8.02 -10.33
CA GLU A 56 -1.76 7.87 -9.91
C GLU A 56 -1.91 8.04 -8.39
N ARG A 57 -0.94 7.54 -7.62
CA ARG A 57 -0.98 7.56 -6.17
C ARG A 57 0.41 7.39 -5.57
N ILE A 58 0.65 8.04 -4.45
CA ILE A 58 1.82 7.85 -3.60
C ILE A 58 1.33 7.43 -2.22
N VAL A 59 1.78 6.29 -1.73
CA VAL A 59 1.30 5.69 -0.47
C VAL A 59 2.47 5.37 0.44
N LEU A 60 2.45 5.89 1.66
CA LEU A 60 3.31 5.43 2.74
C LEU A 60 2.74 4.12 3.28
N TYR A 61 3.55 3.07 3.34
CA TYR A 61 3.16 1.78 3.91
C TYR A 61 4.24 1.27 4.87
N GLY A 62 4.13 0.03 5.34
CA GLY A 62 5.11 -0.54 6.25
C GLY A 62 5.07 0.04 7.67
N SER A 63 6.20 0.00 8.36
CA SER A 63 6.29 0.28 9.79
C SER A 63 5.88 1.71 10.17
N TYR A 64 6.23 2.71 9.38
CA TYR A 64 5.82 4.09 9.62
C TYR A 64 4.31 4.29 9.47
N ALA A 65 3.68 3.61 8.52
CA ALA A 65 2.23 3.66 8.35
C ALA A 65 1.49 2.95 9.50
N ARG A 66 2.02 1.80 9.96
CA ARG A 66 1.47 1.07 11.10
C ARG A 66 1.74 1.73 12.44
N GLY A 67 2.79 2.57 12.51
CA GLY A 67 3.21 3.26 13.73
C GLY A 67 4.08 2.42 14.67
N ASP A 68 4.75 1.40 14.13
CA ASP A 68 5.72 0.55 14.83
C ASP A 68 7.16 0.73 14.32
N ALA A 69 7.42 1.82 13.58
CA ALA A 69 8.75 2.15 13.08
C ALA A 69 9.74 2.39 14.21
N ARG A 70 10.97 1.95 14.00
CA ARG A 70 12.14 2.22 14.83
C ARG A 70 12.95 3.37 14.24
N PRO A 71 13.91 3.97 14.97
CA PRO A 71 14.75 5.06 14.46
C PRO A 71 15.55 4.68 13.20
N ASP A 72 15.88 3.40 13.03
CA ASP A 72 16.61 2.83 11.91
C ASP A 72 15.72 2.19 10.84
N SER A 73 14.39 2.31 10.97
CA SER A 73 13.45 1.80 9.97
C SER A 73 13.51 2.61 8.68
N ASP A 74 13.45 1.89 7.55
CA ASP A 74 13.27 2.50 6.26
C ASP A 74 11.85 3.10 6.13
N VAL A 75 11.72 4.13 5.33
CA VAL A 75 10.44 4.74 5.00
C VAL A 75 9.93 4.10 3.71
N ASP A 76 8.97 3.19 3.82
CA ASP A 76 8.45 2.43 2.69
C ASP A 76 7.38 3.23 1.92
N ILE A 77 7.65 3.48 0.65
CA ILE A 77 6.78 4.27 -0.23
C ILE A 77 6.40 3.45 -1.46
N MET A 78 5.13 3.32 -1.72
CA MET A 78 4.62 2.76 -2.97
C MET A 78 4.23 3.89 -3.92
N VAL A 79 4.74 3.81 -5.15
CA VAL A 79 4.40 4.74 -6.23
C VAL A 79 3.56 3.99 -7.27
N VAL A 80 2.27 4.28 -7.30
CA VAL A 80 1.34 3.71 -8.28
C VAL A 80 1.39 4.55 -9.54
N VAL A 81 1.76 3.93 -10.64
CA VAL A 81 1.98 4.61 -11.92
C VAL A 81 1.10 4.05 -13.03
N ASN A 82 0.78 4.90 -14.00
CA ASN A 82 0.06 4.52 -15.21
C ASN A 82 1.04 4.29 -16.37
N TRP A 83 2.08 3.48 -16.11
CA TRP A 83 3.05 3.12 -17.14
C TRP A 83 2.66 1.83 -17.82
N ALA A 84 2.67 1.86 -19.14
CA ALA A 84 2.61 0.64 -19.94
C ALA A 84 3.96 -0.08 -19.93
N ASP A 85 3.91 -1.40 -20.03
CA ASP A 85 5.10 -2.20 -20.30
C ASP A 85 5.76 -1.70 -21.60
N PRO A 86 7.05 -1.32 -21.59
CA PRO A 86 7.76 -0.88 -22.80
C PRO A 86 7.74 -1.89 -23.94
N LYS A 87 7.61 -3.18 -23.60
CA LYS A 87 7.48 -4.27 -24.60
C LYS A 87 6.04 -4.50 -25.06
N GLY A 88 5.05 -3.90 -24.37
CA GLY A 88 3.64 -4.07 -24.68
C GLY A 88 3.09 -5.47 -24.38
N GLU A 89 3.82 -6.28 -23.62
CA GLU A 89 3.52 -7.69 -23.40
C GLU A 89 2.67 -7.93 -22.14
N ASN A 90 2.71 -7.02 -21.16
CA ASN A 90 2.12 -7.25 -19.85
C ASN A 90 1.27 -6.08 -19.35
N ALA A 91 -0.04 -6.32 -19.22
CA ALA A 91 -0.96 -5.35 -18.63
C ALA A 91 -0.71 -5.13 -17.12
N TYR A 92 -0.14 -6.13 -16.43
CA TYR A 92 0.23 -6.08 -15.02
C TYR A 92 1.73 -5.79 -14.86
N TYR A 93 2.16 -4.72 -15.49
CA TYR A 93 3.56 -4.35 -15.54
C TYR A 93 4.09 -3.92 -14.18
N LEU A 94 5.21 -4.52 -13.78
CA LEU A 94 6.00 -4.10 -12.63
C LEU A 94 7.26 -3.40 -13.14
N PRO A 95 7.36 -2.06 -13.02
CA PRO A 95 8.56 -1.35 -13.40
C PRO A 95 9.79 -1.87 -12.63
N GLY A 96 10.91 -1.95 -13.30
CA GLY A 96 12.15 -2.47 -12.72
C GLY A 96 13.37 -1.76 -13.27
N ALA A 97 14.55 -2.27 -12.92
CA ALA A 97 15.84 -1.67 -13.25
C ALA A 97 16.09 -1.43 -14.75
N SER A 98 15.41 -2.16 -15.63
CA SER A 98 15.50 -1.98 -17.08
C SER A 98 14.61 -0.85 -17.62
N ASP A 99 13.72 -0.29 -16.81
CA ASP A 99 12.88 0.83 -17.18
C ASP A 99 13.56 2.15 -16.79
N PRO A 100 13.92 3.01 -17.77
CA PRO A 100 14.58 4.30 -17.47
C PRO A 100 13.76 5.21 -16.56
N ARG A 101 12.42 5.13 -16.64
CA ARG A 101 11.51 5.90 -15.78
C ARG A 101 11.66 5.50 -14.32
N TRP A 102 11.85 4.22 -14.07
CA TRP A 102 12.13 3.71 -12.74
C TRP A 102 13.43 4.28 -12.16
N GLY A 103 14.49 4.33 -12.95
CA GLY A 103 15.77 4.93 -12.56
C GLY A 103 15.59 6.37 -12.06
N GLN A 104 14.78 7.18 -12.74
CA GLN A 104 14.49 8.57 -12.33
C GLN A 104 13.75 8.65 -10.99
N VAL A 105 12.84 7.71 -10.71
CA VAL A 105 12.15 7.65 -9.41
C VAL A 105 13.12 7.24 -8.29
N VAL A 106 14.03 6.30 -8.57
CA VAL A 106 15.12 5.90 -7.64
C VAL A 106 16.04 7.09 -7.33
N ASP A 107 16.43 7.85 -8.35
CA ASP A 107 17.27 9.04 -8.17
C ASP A 107 16.56 10.09 -7.31
N ALA A 108 15.27 10.33 -7.54
CA ALA A 108 14.47 11.23 -6.72
C ALA A 108 14.41 10.81 -5.24
N ALA A 109 14.28 9.52 -4.97
CA ALA A 109 14.31 8.99 -3.59
C ALA A 109 15.69 9.10 -2.97
N THR A 110 16.73 8.83 -3.74
CA THR A 110 18.13 8.96 -3.31
C THR A 110 18.46 10.39 -2.94
N ASP A 111 18.10 11.34 -3.78
CA ASP A 111 18.30 12.78 -3.52
C ASP A 111 17.57 13.22 -2.25
N ALA A 112 16.31 12.82 -2.08
CA ALA A 112 15.55 13.14 -0.87
C ALA A 112 16.18 12.51 0.38
N THR A 113 16.71 11.29 0.29
CA THR A 113 17.43 10.64 1.38
C THR A 113 18.70 11.39 1.74
N ILE A 114 19.50 11.79 0.74
CA ILE A 114 20.75 12.53 0.95
C ILE A 114 20.47 13.89 1.61
N GLU A 115 19.44 14.59 1.17
CA GLU A 115 19.13 15.94 1.67
C GLU A 115 18.42 15.93 3.04
N CYS A 116 17.58 14.92 3.31
CA CYS A 116 16.69 14.93 4.48
C CYS A 116 17.08 13.92 5.57
N GLY A 117 17.86 12.89 5.25
CA GLY A 117 18.40 11.90 6.17
C GLY A 117 17.69 10.54 6.20
N PRO A 118 16.35 10.45 6.30
CA PRO A 118 15.65 9.15 6.31
C PRO A 118 15.84 8.38 5.00
N LEU A 119 16.14 7.08 5.09
CA LEU A 119 16.24 6.21 3.93
C LEU A 119 14.85 5.93 3.36
N LEU A 120 14.61 6.35 2.12
CA LEU A 120 13.37 6.10 1.40
C LEU A 120 13.51 4.80 0.60
N SER A 121 12.70 3.82 0.95
CA SER A 121 12.56 2.55 0.24
C SER A 121 11.33 2.64 -0.67
N ILE A 122 11.55 2.70 -1.97
CA ILE A 122 10.46 2.92 -2.93
C ILE A 122 10.12 1.66 -3.70
N PHE A 123 8.82 1.45 -3.91
CA PHE A 123 8.29 0.35 -4.70
C PHE A 123 7.34 0.88 -5.77
N PRO A 124 7.70 0.79 -7.06
CA PRO A 124 6.82 1.17 -8.13
C PRO A 124 5.87 0.02 -8.45
N ILE A 125 4.65 0.36 -8.84
CA ILE A 125 3.66 -0.62 -9.25
C ILE A 125 2.73 0.00 -10.29
N SER A 126 2.38 -0.75 -11.32
CA SER A 126 1.36 -0.30 -12.26
C SER A 126 -0.03 -0.31 -11.59
N ARG A 127 -0.90 0.60 -12.02
CA ARG A 127 -2.27 0.66 -11.50
C ARG A 127 -3.03 -0.67 -11.57
N PRO A 128 -3.01 -1.43 -12.68
CA PRO A 128 -3.66 -2.73 -12.72
C PRO A 128 -3.11 -3.71 -11.69
N LEU A 129 -1.78 -3.74 -11.51
CA LEU A 129 -1.13 -4.63 -10.55
C LEU A 129 -1.42 -4.22 -9.09
N PHE A 130 -1.49 -2.91 -8.82
CA PHE A 130 -1.87 -2.40 -7.50
C PHE A 130 -3.27 -2.85 -7.07
N ASN A 131 -4.19 -3.01 -8.01
CA ASN A 131 -5.56 -3.45 -7.75
C ASN A 131 -5.72 -4.97 -7.63
N THR A 132 -4.63 -5.72 -7.58
CA THR A 132 -4.63 -7.18 -7.35
C THR A 132 -4.48 -7.52 -5.87
N ASP A 133 -4.60 -8.82 -5.57
CA ASP A 133 -4.42 -9.38 -4.21
C ASP A 133 -2.93 -9.66 -3.87
N LEU A 134 -1.98 -9.04 -4.56
CA LEU A 134 -0.58 -9.15 -4.18
C LEU A 134 -0.39 -8.70 -2.71
N PRO A 135 0.35 -9.45 -1.89
CA PRO A 135 0.52 -9.13 -0.46
C PRO A 135 1.02 -7.70 -0.22
N ILE A 136 1.98 -7.21 -1.02
CA ILE A 136 2.52 -5.86 -0.90
C ILE A 136 1.49 -4.78 -1.30
N ALA A 137 0.71 -5.04 -2.36
CA ALA A 137 -0.36 -4.13 -2.79
C ALA A 137 -1.48 -4.09 -1.75
N ARG A 138 -1.85 -5.24 -1.20
CA ARG A 138 -2.84 -5.33 -0.13
C ARG A 138 -2.39 -4.58 1.12
N ALA A 139 -1.14 -4.73 1.55
CA ALA A 139 -0.60 -3.99 2.70
C ALA A 139 -0.71 -2.48 2.50
N ALA A 140 -0.35 -1.99 1.30
CA ALA A 140 -0.48 -0.57 0.99
C ALA A 140 -1.95 -0.10 0.93
N GLN A 141 -2.86 -0.95 0.47
CA GLN A 141 -4.30 -0.62 0.41
C GLN A 141 -4.95 -0.59 1.81
N GLU A 142 -4.60 -1.54 2.68
CA GLU A 142 -5.27 -1.74 3.97
C GLU A 142 -4.65 -0.89 5.08
N GLU A 143 -3.33 -0.78 5.11
CA GLU A 143 -2.57 -0.13 6.19
C GLU A 143 -1.93 1.19 5.77
N GLY A 144 -1.86 1.46 4.47
CA GLY A 144 -1.16 2.60 3.91
C GLY A 144 -1.83 3.94 4.20
N ILE A 145 -0.99 4.97 4.24
CA ILE A 145 -1.41 6.37 4.30
C ILE A 145 -1.21 6.98 2.92
N VAL A 146 -2.29 7.42 2.30
CA VAL A 146 -2.22 8.08 1.00
C VAL A 146 -1.62 9.46 1.19
N LEU A 147 -0.43 9.68 0.63
CA LEU A 147 0.28 10.95 0.66
C LEU A 147 -0.22 11.88 -0.45
N TRP A 148 -0.47 11.30 -1.62
CA TRP A 148 -0.97 12.00 -2.78
C TRP A 148 -1.79 11.06 -3.67
N GLN A 149 -2.80 11.60 -4.32
CA GLN A 149 -3.64 10.88 -5.28
C GLN A 149 -4.09 11.84 -6.38
N LYS A 150 -3.99 11.37 -7.61
CA LYS A 150 -4.51 12.09 -8.77
C LYS A 150 -6.03 12.28 -8.65
N ALA A 151 -6.47 13.47 -8.95
CA ALA A 151 -7.90 13.81 -8.95
C ALA A 151 -8.67 13.08 -10.06
#